data_9216693283cbcc3fdcf99b2e7bff41b9
#
_entry.id   9216693283cbcc3fdcf99b2e7bff41b9
#
_cell.length_a   1.000
_cell.length_b   1.000
_cell.length_c   1.000
_cell.angle_alpha   90.00
_cell.angle_beta   90.00
_cell.angle_gamma   90.00
#
_symmetry.space_group_name_H-M   'P 1'
#
loop_
_entity.id
_entity.type
_entity.pdbx_description
1 polymer ?
#
loop_
_entity_poly.entity_id
_entity_poly.type
_entity_poly.pdbx_seq_one_letter_code
_entity_poly.pdbx_strand_id
1 'polypeptide(L)'
;CGTGSEVTPVSVLTRHDTQTKKSISYKIFPDIALIDGKYLLSASKNLLINTCVDALAHAAESRVSIQTNIYNQMFANYALKLWGDIVPFLRSDEELSEELAEKLMLTSTIAGMAIAQTGTSIPHALSYDVTYHNGVAHGKACGIFLAAYLRVYAEQKPEDVEEILTLLGFKTLDDFASYLTEILGTVSLTQKEVTFYIDRMMENTSKLATCPFELTREDIEKIYRESIVVE
;
A
#
# COMPACT_ATOMS: atom_id res chain seq x y z
N CYS A 1 -10.82 -5.08 7.03
CA CYS A 1 -9.41 -4.82 7.32
C CYS A 1 -8.75 -4.18 6.10
N GLY A 2 -7.54 -3.70 6.25
CA GLY A 2 -6.75 -3.06 5.17
C GLY A 2 -6.68 -1.55 5.32
N THR A 3 -7.79 -0.88 5.45
CA THR A 3 -7.83 0.60 5.48
C THR A 3 -7.27 1.22 6.77
N GLY A 4 -7.33 0.53 7.91
CA GLY A 4 -6.99 1.10 9.23
C GLY A 4 -7.85 2.32 9.62
N SER A 5 -9.02 2.50 8.98
CA SER A 5 -9.85 3.71 9.18
C SER A 5 -10.41 3.83 10.59
N GLU A 6 -10.48 2.75 11.35
CA GLU A 6 -10.90 2.71 12.74
C GLU A 6 -9.92 3.42 13.70
N VAL A 7 -8.69 3.67 13.26
CA VAL A 7 -7.64 4.35 14.04
C VAL A 7 -7.05 5.57 13.33
N THR A 8 -7.67 6.03 12.23
CA THR A 8 -7.23 7.20 11.48
C THR A 8 -8.27 8.32 11.49
N PRO A 9 -7.86 9.59 11.40
CA PRO A 9 -8.81 10.71 11.33
C PRO A 9 -9.23 11.02 9.90
N VAL A 10 -9.01 10.10 8.95
CA VAL A 10 -9.13 10.36 7.51
C VAL A 10 -10.24 9.52 6.91
N SER A 11 -11.09 10.15 6.12
CA SER A 11 -12.06 9.48 5.23
C SER A 11 -11.78 9.90 3.79
N VAL A 12 -11.57 8.92 2.91
CA VAL A 12 -11.24 9.14 1.50
C VAL A 12 -12.47 8.87 0.65
N LEU A 13 -12.91 9.88 -0.10
CA LEU A 13 -14.07 9.81 -0.97
C LEU A 13 -13.65 9.74 -2.44
N THR A 14 -14.38 8.94 -3.22
CA THR A 14 -14.27 8.97 -4.68
C THR A 14 -14.94 10.23 -5.21
N ARG A 15 -14.19 11.03 -5.97
CA ARG A 15 -14.65 12.27 -6.59
C ARG A 15 -14.82 12.03 -8.09
N HIS A 16 -16.06 11.89 -8.52
CA HIS A 16 -16.38 11.66 -9.94
C HIS A 16 -16.18 12.91 -10.81
N ASP A 17 -16.32 14.09 -10.21
CA ASP A 17 -16.08 15.37 -10.87
C ASP A 17 -14.60 15.60 -11.28
N THR A 18 -13.68 15.09 -10.50
CA THR A 18 -12.23 15.17 -10.74
C THR A 18 -11.59 13.82 -11.08
N GLN A 19 -12.40 12.76 -11.16
CA GLN A 19 -11.99 11.40 -11.50
C GLN A 19 -10.81 10.89 -10.66
N THR A 20 -10.90 11.10 -9.34
CA THR A 20 -9.84 10.73 -8.40
C THR A 20 -10.42 10.45 -7.00
N LYS A 21 -9.54 10.19 -6.05
CA LYS A 21 -9.88 10.08 -4.63
C LYS A 21 -9.35 11.29 -3.87
N LYS A 22 -10.11 11.77 -2.90
CA LYS A 22 -9.71 12.89 -2.05
C LYS A 22 -10.21 12.70 -0.63
N SER A 23 -9.34 12.98 0.34
CA SER A 23 -9.71 13.01 1.74
C SER A 23 -10.66 14.18 2.03
N ILE A 24 -11.60 13.98 2.93
CA ILE A 24 -12.38 15.08 3.50
C ILE A 24 -11.46 16.00 4.31
N SER A 25 -11.83 17.28 4.41
CA SER A 25 -11.01 18.29 5.09
C SER A 25 -11.04 18.21 6.62
N TYR A 26 -11.98 17.46 7.17
CA TYR A 26 -12.13 17.30 8.61
C TYR A 26 -11.35 16.09 9.11
N LYS A 27 -10.68 16.26 10.24
CA LYS A 27 -10.00 15.18 10.95
C LYS A 27 -10.86 14.73 12.12
N ILE A 28 -11.47 13.57 12.01
CA ILE A 28 -12.38 13.01 13.02
C ILE A 28 -11.94 11.58 13.31
N PHE A 29 -11.44 11.34 14.52
CA PHE A 29 -11.21 9.99 14.99
C PHE A 29 -12.52 9.35 15.47
N PRO A 30 -12.71 8.04 15.29
CA PRO A 30 -13.76 7.31 16.00
C PRO A 30 -13.54 7.41 17.52
N ASP A 31 -14.62 7.54 18.28
CA ASP A 31 -14.52 7.53 19.76
C ASP A 31 -14.21 6.13 20.30
N ILE A 32 -14.65 5.09 19.57
CA ILE A 32 -14.42 3.68 19.93
C ILE A 32 -14.10 2.92 18.63
N ALA A 33 -13.01 2.17 18.63
CA ALA A 33 -12.66 1.22 17.58
C ALA A 33 -12.87 -0.22 18.08
N LEU A 34 -13.74 -0.98 17.40
CA LEU A 34 -13.95 -2.40 17.68
C LEU A 34 -13.20 -3.24 16.66
N ILE A 35 -12.26 -4.04 17.13
CA ILE A 35 -11.38 -4.88 16.31
C ILE A 35 -11.70 -6.34 16.62
N ASP A 36 -12.34 -7.03 15.68
CA ASP A 36 -12.74 -8.44 15.84
C ASP A 36 -12.46 -9.20 14.54
N GLY A 37 -11.50 -10.12 14.60
CA GLY A 37 -11.07 -10.97 13.48
C GLY A 37 -12.18 -11.84 12.91
N LYS A 38 -13.22 -12.16 13.69
CA LYS A 38 -14.34 -13.01 13.26
C LYS A 38 -15.08 -12.46 12.04
N TYR A 39 -15.10 -11.13 11.86
CA TYR A 39 -15.70 -10.51 10.68
C TYR A 39 -14.95 -10.84 9.37
N LEU A 40 -13.71 -11.34 9.45
CA LEU A 40 -12.94 -11.75 8.27
C LEU A 40 -13.22 -13.19 7.83
N LEU A 41 -13.78 -14.04 8.71
CA LEU A 41 -13.96 -15.46 8.43
C LEU A 41 -14.87 -15.75 7.22
N SER A 42 -15.75 -14.80 6.86
CA SER A 42 -16.62 -14.89 5.68
C SER A 42 -16.04 -14.22 4.43
N ALA A 43 -14.87 -13.60 4.53
CA ALA A 43 -14.25 -12.89 3.41
C ALA A 43 -13.64 -13.87 2.40
N SER A 44 -13.81 -13.58 1.11
CA SER A 44 -13.14 -14.36 0.07
C SER A 44 -11.61 -14.18 0.11
N LYS A 45 -10.86 -15.17 -0.32
CA LYS A 45 -9.40 -15.12 -0.40
C LYS A 45 -8.91 -13.88 -1.16
N ASN A 46 -9.54 -13.57 -2.29
CA ASN A 46 -9.20 -12.39 -3.09
C ASN A 46 -9.41 -11.07 -2.32
N LEU A 47 -10.50 -10.97 -1.53
CA LEU A 47 -10.72 -9.80 -0.69
C LEU A 47 -9.65 -9.70 0.41
N LEU A 48 -9.30 -10.82 1.04
CA LEU A 48 -8.24 -10.85 2.07
C LEU A 48 -6.89 -10.43 1.48
N ILE A 49 -6.50 -10.96 0.32
CA ILE A 49 -5.25 -10.56 -0.36
C ILE A 49 -5.25 -9.05 -0.61
N ASN A 50 -6.28 -8.52 -1.24
CA ASN A 50 -6.34 -7.09 -1.56
C ASN A 50 -6.24 -6.21 -0.30
N THR A 51 -6.98 -6.55 0.76
CA THR A 51 -6.96 -5.75 1.99
C THR A 51 -5.67 -5.91 2.79
N CYS A 52 -5.06 -7.09 2.78
CA CYS A 52 -3.74 -7.29 3.40
C CYS A 52 -2.65 -6.51 2.68
N VAL A 53 -2.69 -6.47 1.34
CA VAL A 53 -1.71 -5.71 0.56
C VAL A 53 -1.91 -4.20 0.73
N ASP A 54 -3.14 -3.73 0.91
CA ASP A 54 -3.41 -2.33 1.29
C ASP A 54 -2.74 -1.98 2.63
N ALA A 55 -2.91 -2.81 3.66
CA ALA A 55 -2.24 -2.66 4.95
C ALA A 55 -0.70 -2.72 4.84
N LEU A 56 -0.16 -3.60 3.98
CA LEU A 56 1.27 -3.65 3.69
C LEU A 56 1.76 -2.32 3.10
N ALA A 57 1.05 -1.80 2.11
CA ALA A 57 1.39 -0.51 1.48
C ALA A 57 1.36 0.62 2.52
N HIS A 58 0.36 0.65 3.39
CA HIS A 58 0.30 1.61 4.50
C HIS A 58 1.55 1.56 5.38
N ALA A 59 1.95 0.38 5.84
CA ALA A 59 3.11 0.23 6.71
C ALA A 59 4.41 0.61 6.00
N ALA A 60 4.62 0.11 4.77
CA ALA A 60 5.83 0.38 4.00
C ALA A 60 5.94 1.86 3.62
N GLU A 61 4.86 2.48 3.12
CA GLU A 61 4.85 3.90 2.76
C GLU A 61 5.07 4.81 3.98
N SER A 62 4.49 4.46 5.14
CA SER A 62 4.73 5.19 6.38
C SER A 62 6.21 5.11 6.80
N ARG A 63 6.85 3.95 6.61
CA ARG A 63 8.26 3.73 6.97
C ARG A 63 9.21 4.58 6.14
N VAL A 64 8.90 4.81 4.86
CA VAL A 64 9.74 5.54 3.91
C VAL A 64 9.26 6.98 3.62
N SER A 65 8.29 7.49 4.37
CA SER A 65 7.78 8.85 4.23
C SER A 65 8.78 9.90 4.72
N ILE A 66 8.78 11.08 4.10
CA ILE A 66 9.51 12.25 4.62
C ILE A 66 9.08 12.63 6.04
N GLN A 67 7.85 12.30 6.44
CA GLN A 67 7.31 12.56 7.78
C GLN A 67 7.62 11.45 8.78
N THR A 68 8.40 10.44 8.38
CA THR A 68 8.75 9.33 9.26
C THR A 68 9.49 9.82 10.52
N ASN A 69 9.17 9.21 11.64
CA ASN A 69 9.77 9.49 12.94
C ASN A 69 9.76 8.22 13.80
N ILE A 70 10.43 8.24 14.95
CA ILE A 70 10.57 7.06 15.79
C ILE A 70 9.23 6.44 16.22
N TYR A 71 8.19 7.23 16.40
CA TYR A 71 6.89 6.73 16.87
C TYR A 71 6.16 5.98 15.76
N ASN A 72 6.07 6.56 14.55
CA ASN A 72 5.40 5.84 13.46
C ASN A 72 6.23 4.63 12.98
N GLN A 73 7.57 4.69 13.07
CA GLN A 73 8.43 3.54 12.77
C GLN A 73 8.14 2.34 13.69
N MET A 74 7.86 2.57 14.97
CA MET A 74 7.46 1.49 15.89
C MET A 74 6.22 0.75 15.37
N PHE A 75 5.20 1.48 14.94
CA PHE A 75 4.00 0.88 14.37
C PHE A 75 4.25 0.25 12.99
N ALA A 76 4.92 0.97 12.10
CA ALA A 76 5.22 0.49 10.76
C ALA A 76 6.05 -0.80 10.79
N ASN A 77 7.14 -0.83 11.55
CA ASN A 77 8.00 -2.00 11.68
C ASN A 77 7.26 -3.20 12.30
N TYR A 78 6.41 -2.95 13.29
CA TYR A 78 5.62 -4.01 13.90
C TYR A 78 4.56 -4.55 12.93
N ALA A 79 3.88 -3.68 12.18
CA ALA A 79 2.93 -4.09 11.15
C ALA A 79 3.62 -4.91 10.02
N LEU A 80 4.80 -4.49 9.55
CA LEU A 80 5.59 -5.21 8.55
C LEU A 80 6.00 -6.60 9.06
N LYS A 81 6.44 -6.71 10.31
CA LYS A 81 6.78 -8.00 10.92
C LYS A 81 5.56 -8.93 11.01
N LEU A 82 4.41 -8.43 11.50
CA LEU A 82 3.17 -9.20 11.54
C LEU A 82 2.72 -9.62 10.14
N TRP A 83 2.90 -8.74 9.16
CA TRP A 83 2.58 -9.05 7.76
C TRP A 83 3.50 -10.16 7.21
N GLY A 84 4.78 -10.17 7.57
CA GLY A 84 5.71 -11.25 7.23
C GLY A 84 5.22 -12.62 7.71
N ASP A 85 4.60 -12.69 8.89
CA ASP A 85 3.99 -13.93 9.40
C ASP A 85 2.78 -14.40 8.57
N ILE A 86 2.16 -13.49 7.79
CA ILE A 86 0.97 -13.77 6.98
C ILE A 86 1.34 -14.25 5.57
N VAL A 87 2.56 -13.99 5.11
CA VAL A 87 3.06 -14.33 3.76
C VAL A 87 2.71 -15.76 3.33
N PRO A 88 2.94 -16.82 4.14
CA PRO A 88 2.62 -18.18 3.74
C PRO A 88 1.13 -18.39 3.47
N PHE A 89 0.27 -17.81 4.32
CA PHE A 89 -1.18 -17.92 4.18
C PHE A 89 -1.70 -17.30 2.89
N LEU A 90 -1.24 -16.09 2.52
CA LEU A 90 -1.76 -15.42 1.32
C LEU A 90 -1.48 -16.20 0.04
N ARG A 91 -0.46 -17.05 0.03
CA ARG A 91 -0.04 -17.92 -1.08
C ARG A 91 -0.72 -19.30 -1.06
N SER A 92 -1.26 -19.72 0.08
CA SER A 92 -1.86 -21.04 0.26
C SER A 92 -3.36 -21.06 -0.07
N ASP A 93 -3.92 -22.24 -0.24
CA ASP A 93 -5.37 -22.48 -0.33
C ASP A 93 -6.00 -22.79 1.04
N GLU A 94 -5.27 -22.54 2.13
CA GLU A 94 -5.76 -22.79 3.47
C GLU A 94 -6.95 -21.89 3.84
N GLU A 95 -7.87 -22.44 4.61
CA GLU A 95 -8.97 -21.65 5.19
C GLU A 95 -8.46 -20.73 6.29
N LEU A 96 -9.10 -19.57 6.43
CA LEU A 96 -8.75 -18.58 7.44
C LEU A 96 -9.15 -19.08 8.84
N SER A 97 -8.17 -19.32 9.71
CA SER A 97 -8.41 -19.60 11.12
C SER A 97 -8.76 -18.32 11.91
N GLU A 98 -9.44 -18.48 13.07
CA GLU A 98 -9.74 -17.32 13.94
C GLU A 98 -8.46 -16.61 14.39
N GLU A 99 -7.42 -17.35 14.77
CA GLU A 99 -6.13 -16.79 15.20
C GLU A 99 -5.49 -15.95 14.09
N LEU A 100 -5.51 -16.46 12.86
CA LEU A 100 -4.96 -15.72 11.72
C LEU A 100 -5.83 -14.52 11.35
N ALA A 101 -7.16 -14.62 11.48
CA ALA A 101 -8.08 -13.51 11.27
C ALA A 101 -7.82 -12.37 12.25
N GLU A 102 -7.57 -12.68 13.53
CA GLU A 102 -7.18 -11.68 14.53
C GLU A 102 -5.83 -11.03 14.17
N LYS A 103 -4.85 -11.80 13.73
CA LYS A 103 -3.55 -11.30 13.28
C LYS A 103 -3.70 -10.35 12.08
N LEU A 104 -4.53 -10.71 11.09
CA LEU A 104 -4.83 -9.86 9.94
C LEU A 104 -5.45 -8.51 10.36
N MET A 105 -6.44 -8.55 11.25
CA MET A 105 -7.06 -7.32 11.77
C MET A 105 -6.05 -6.46 12.53
N LEU A 106 -5.27 -7.05 13.42
CA LEU A 106 -4.24 -6.36 14.19
C LEU A 106 -3.20 -5.71 13.28
N THR A 107 -2.72 -6.43 12.26
CA THR A 107 -1.76 -5.91 11.27
C THR A 107 -2.31 -4.67 10.57
N SER A 108 -3.56 -4.72 10.11
CA SER A 108 -4.23 -3.59 9.46
C SER A 108 -4.38 -2.38 10.40
N THR A 109 -4.81 -2.61 11.64
CA THR A 109 -4.97 -1.56 12.64
C THR A 109 -3.65 -0.89 12.97
N ILE A 110 -2.57 -1.65 13.17
CA ILE A 110 -1.24 -1.11 13.47
C ILE A 110 -0.68 -0.34 12.27
N ALA A 111 -0.87 -0.83 11.05
CA ALA A 111 -0.52 -0.09 9.84
C ALA A 111 -1.32 1.23 9.72
N GLY A 112 -2.61 1.21 10.13
CA GLY A 112 -3.44 2.41 10.26
C GLY A 112 -2.86 3.43 11.24
N MET A 113 -2.38 2.99 12.41
CA MET A 113 -1.71 3.86 13.39
C MET A 113 -0.44 4.50 12.82
N ALA A 114 0.29 3.79 11.98
CA ALA A 114 1.48 4.32 11.32
C ALA A 114 1.11 5.44 10.34
N ILE A 115 0.18 5.19 9.39
CA ILE A 115 -0.23 6.19 8.39
C ILE A 115 -1.05 7.35 8.97
N ALA A 116 -1.66 7.20 10.14
CA ALA A 116 -2.33 8.31 10.81
C ALA A 116 -1.37 9.49 11.07
N GLN A 117 -0.07 9.21 11.17
CA GLN A 117 0.99 10.20 11.43
C GLN A 117 1.62 10.73 10.14
N THR A 118 1.76 9.91 9.10
CA THR A 118 2.52 10.26 7.89
C THR A 118 1.64 10.47 6.65
N GLY A 119 0.42 9.93 6.68
CA GLY A 119 -0.37 9.76 5.46
C GLY A 119 0.22 8.68 4.53
N THR A 120 -0.41 8.53 3.37
CA THR A 120 0.05 7.63 2.30
C THR A 120 0.89 8.37 1.27
N SER A 121 1.72 7.64 0.51
CA SER A 121 2.73 8.18 -0.40
C SER A 121 2.45 7.80 -1.87
N ILE A 122 3.50 7.47 -2.60
CA ILE A 122 3.52 7.29 -4.05
C ILE A 122 2.68 6.10 -4.54
N PRO A 123 2.82 4.86 -4.00
CA PRO A 123 2.01 3.73 -4.44
C PRO A 123 0.51 4.00 -4.36
N HIS A 124 0.04 4.62 -3.26
CA HIS A 124 -1.35 5.02 -3.13
C HIS A 124 -1.76 6.10 -4.14
N ALA A 125 -0.90 7.09 -4.41
CA ALA A 125 -1.20 8.11 -5.38
C ALA A 125 -1.36 7.54 -6.80
N LEU A 126 -0.46 6.64 -7.21
CA LEU A 126 -0.52 5.94 -8.50
C LEU A 126 -1.74 5.01 -8.60
N SER A 127 -2.17 4.42 -7.48
CA SER A 127 -3.33 3.53 -7.44
C SER A 127 -4.65 4.21 -7.78
N TYR A 128 -4.78 5.51 -7.59
CA TYR A 128 -6.07 6.22 -7.71
C TYR A 128 -6.61 6.18 -9.14
N ASP A 129 -5.77 6.46 -10.13
CA ASP A 129 -6.18 6.45 -11.53
C ASP A 129 -6.48 5.03 -12.01
N VAL A 130 -5.64 4.06 -11.67
CA VAL A 130 -5.83 2.64 -12.01
C VAL A 130 -7.10 2.08 -11.35
N THR A 131 -7.38 2.46 -10.12
CA THR A 131 -8.64 2.07 -9.46
C THR A 131 -9.85 2.73 -10.11
N TYR A 132 -9.77 4.03 -10.43
CA TYR A 132 -10.91 4.78 -10.94
C TYR A 132 -11.26 4.43 -12.38
N HIS A 133 -10.28 4.39 -13.27
CA HIS A 133 -10.49 4.22 -14.71
C HIS A 133 -10.54 2.75 -15.15
N ASN A 134 -9.74 1.89 -14.50
CA ASN A 134 -9.61 0.48 -14.91
C ASN A 134 -10.34 -0.49 -13.96
N GLY A 135 -10.97 0.00 -12.88
CA GLY A 135 -11.75 -0.83 -11.95
C GLY A 135 -10.91 -1.81 -11.13
N VAL A 136 -9.60 -1.62 -11.07
CA VAL A 136 -8.70 -2.48 -10.27
C VAL A 136 -8.97 -2.24 -8.79
N ALA A 137 -9.11 -3.32 -8.01
CA ALA A 137 -9.30 -3.23 -6.56
C ALA A 137 -8.17 -2.41 -5.91
N HIS A 138 -8.52 -1.54 -4.95
CA HIS A 138 -7.59 -0.54 -4.40
C HIS A 138 -6.30 -1.14 -3.85
N GLY A 139 -6.41 -2.17 -3.00
CA GLY A 139 -5.22 -2.81 -2.43
C GLY A 139 -4.34 -3.47 -3.49
N LYS A 140 -4.93 -4.11 -4.52
CA LYS A 140 -4.17 -4.59 -5.69
C LYS A 140 -3.47 -3.43 -6.38
N ALA A 141 -4.18 -2.33 -6.65
CA ALA A 141 -3.61 -1.15 -7.31
C ALA A 141 -2.48 -0.49 -6.52
N CYS A 142 -2.53 -0.49 -5.17
CA CYS A 142 -1.41 -0.05 -4.34
C CYS A 142 -0.23 -1.03 -4.42
N GLY A 143 -0.53 -2.34 -4.31
CA GLY A 143 0.49 -3.39 -4.25
C GLY A 143 1.33 -3.55 -5.50
N ILE A 144 0.72 -3.39 -6.69
CA ILE A 144 1.47 -3.52 -7.96
C ILE A 144 2.59 -2.49 -8.10
N PHE A 145 2.42 -1.28 -7.53
CA PHE A 145 3.42 -0.22 -7.58
C PHE A 145 4.45 -0.28 -6.43
N LEU A 146 4.16 -1.05 -5.37
CA LEU A 146 4.94 -0.99 -4.13
C LEU A 146 6.39 -1.43 -4.32
N ALA A 147 6.63 -2.58 -4.96
CA ALA A 147 7.99 -3.10 -5.14
C ALA A 147 8.84 -2.19 -6.04
N ALA A 148 8.26 -1.70 -7.15
CA ALA A 148 8.94 -0.79 -8.07
C ALA A 148 9.24 0.57 -7.40
N TYR A 149 8.32 1.08 -6.59
CA TYR A 149 8.58 2.28 -5.79
C TYR A 149 9.73 2.08 -4.80
N LEU A 150 9.72 0.97 -4.06
CA LEU A 150 10.82 0.65 -3.14
C LEU A 150 12.16 0.48 -3.86
N ARG A 151 12.17 0.02 -5.11
CA ARG A 151 13.39 -0.07 -5.93
C ARG A 151 13.95 1.31 -6.26
N VAL A 152 13.11 2.24 -6.67
CA VAL A 152 13.51 3.65 -6.89
C VAL A 152 13.98 4.28 -5.57
N TYR A 153 13.27 4.01 -4.48
CA TYR A 153 13.63 4.52 -3.15
C TYR A 153 15.00 4.00 -2.68
N ALA A 154 15.31 2.73 -2.94
CA ALA A 154 16.57 2.09 -2.55
C ALA A 154 17.81 2.68 -3.26
N GLU A 155 17.66 3.38 -4.37
CA GLU A 155 18.77 4.07 -5.05
C GLU A 155 19.37 5.19 -4.17
N GLN A 156 18.57 5.76 -3.26
CA GLN A 156 18.98 6.82 -2.34
C GLN A 156 19.15 6.34 -0.90
N LYS A 157 18.33 5.38 -0.48
CA LYS A 157 18.25 4.88 0.91
C LYS A 157 18.07 3.35 0.92
N PRO A 158 19.09 2.58 0.53
CA PRO A 158 18.98 1.12 0.46
C PRO A 158 18.72 0.49 1.84
N GLU A 159 19.27 1.04 2.92
CA GLU A 159 19.14 0.51 4.27
C GLU A 159 17.71 0.45 4.77
N ASP A 160 16.88 1.43 4.42
CA ASP A 160 15.47 1.44 4.81
C ASP A 160 14.70 0.29 4.12
N VAL A 161 15.03 0.00 2.86
CA VAL A 161 14.40 -1.08 2.09
C VAL A 161 14.90 -2.45 2.56
N GLU A 162 16.18 -2.59 2.89
CA GLU A 162 16.73 -3.81 3.47
C GLU A 162 16.06 -4.16 4.81
N GLU A 163 15.79 -3.16 5.65
CA GLU A 163 15.07 -3.35 6.90
C GLU A 163 13.63 -3.80 6.64
N ILE A 164 12.91 -3.17 5.70
CA ILE A 164 11.56 -3.57 5.30
C ILE A 164 11.53 -5.04 4.83
N LEU A 165 12.44 -5.41 3.93
CA LEU A 165 12.54 -6.78 3.42
C LEU A 165 12.82 -7.79 4.54
N THR A 166 13.72 -7.45 5.46
CA THR A 166 14.04 -8.28 6.62
C THR A 166 12.82 -8.51 7.50
N LEU A 167 12.04 -7.46 7.79
CA LEU A 167 10.82 -7.56 8.60
C LEU A 167 9.74 -8.41 7.91
N LEU A 168 9.65 -8.34 6.58
CA LEU A 168 8.73 -9.12 5.76
C LEU A 168 9.20 -10.57 5.54
N GLY A 169 10.47 -10.89 5.83
CA GLY A 169 11.06 -12.21 5.60
C GLY A 169 11.52 -12.48 4.17
N PHE A 170 11.70 -11.44 3.34
CA PHE A 170 12.25 -11.59 1.99
C PHE A 170 13.75 -11.33 1.95
N LYS A 171 14.47 -12.08 1.09
CA LYS A 171 15.92 -11.91 0.93
C LYS A 171 16.27 -10.77 0.00
N THR A 172 15.49 -10.58 -1.05
CA THR A 172 15.73 -9.57 -2.08
C THR A 172 14.43 -8.86 -2.45
N LEU A 173 14.57 -7.69 -3.04
CA LEU A 173 13.44 -6.94 -3.59
C LEU A 173 12.79 -7.68 -4.79
N ASP A 174 13.57 -8.48 -5.53
CA ASP A 174 13.06 -9.30 -6.63
C ASP A 174 12.19 -10.45 -6.12
N ASP A 175 12.57 -11.09 -5.00
CA ASP A 175 11.73 -12.10 -4.34
C ASP A 175 10.40 -11.49 -3.88
N PHE A 176 10.46 -10.28 -3.32
CA PHE A 176 9.26 -9.55 -2.88
C PHE A 176 8.37 -9.14 -4.05
N ALA A 177 8.94 -8.60 -5.14
CA ALA A 177 8.22 -8.24 -6.35
C ALA A 177 7.54 -9.46 -6.99
N SER A 178 8.25 -10.58 -7.08
CA SER A 178 7.73 -11.85 -7.60
C SER A 178 6.57 -12.36 -6.75
N TYR A 179 6.69 -12.27 -5.43
CA TYR A 179 5.61 -12.64 -4.50
C TYR A 179 4.36 -11.78 -4.70
N LEU A 180 4.51 -10.45 -4.81
CA LEU A 180 3.37 -9.57 -5.05
C LEU A 180 2.70 -9.89 -6.39
N THR A 181 3.48 -10.15 -7.44
CA THR A 181 2.94 -10.56 -8.75
C THR A 181 2.19 -11.88 -8.67
N GLU A 182 2.69 -12.85 -7.90
CA GLU A 182 2.03 -14.15 -7.71
C GLU A 182 0.65 -14.01 -7.06
N ILE A 183 0.53 -13.23 -5.97
CA ILE A 183 -0.73 -13.10 -5.22
C ILE A 183 -1.71 -12.10 -5.82
N LEU A 184 -1.24 -11.08 -6.56
CA LEU A 184 -2.07 -10.02 -7.14
C LEU A 184 -2.39 -10.27 -8.63
N GLY A 185 -1.56 -11.04 -9.33
CA GLY A 185 -1.54 -11.08 -10.79
C GLY A 185 -1.08 -9.75 -11.39
N THR A 186 -1.09 -9.69 -12.71
CA THR A 186 -0.69 -8.51 -13.48
C THR A 186 -1.86 -7.56 -13.74
N VAL A 187 -1.54 -6.34 -14.16
CA VAL A 187 -2.48 -5.34 -14.68
C VAL A 187 -1.94 -4.86 -16.02
N SER A 188 -2.80 -4.86 -17.05
CA SER A 188 -2.47 -4.31 -18.36
C SER A 188 -3.07 -2.92 -18.52
N LEU A 189 -2.29 -2.02 -19.08
CA LEU A 189 -2.71 -0.65 -19.43
C LEU A 189 -2.21 -0.33 -20.85
N THR A 190 -2.95 0.50 -21.56
CA THR A 190 -2.49 1.04 -22.83
C THR A 190 -1.39 2.11 -22.60
N GLN A 191 -0.50 2.28 -23.58
CA GLN A 191 0.53 3.34 -23.52
C GLN A 191 -0.08 4.74 -23.30
N LYS A 192 -1.29 4.97 -23.83
CA LYS A 192 -2.00 6.25 -23.65
C LYS A 192 -2.43 6.47 -22.21
N GLU A 193 -2.95 5.43 -21.53
CA GLU A 193 -3.33 5.51 -20.12
C GLU A 193 -2.10 5.75 -19.24
N VAL A 194 -1.03 5.00 -19.48
CA VAL A 194 0.23 5.18 -18.74
C VAL A 194 0.74 6.61 -18.84
N THR A 195 0.80 7.16 -20.05
CA THR A 195 1.25 8.55 -20.25
C THR A 195 0.34 9.53 -19.51
N PHE A 196 -0.98 9.34 -19.61
CA PHE A 196 -1.96 10.21 -18.94
C PHE A 196 -1.84 10.14 -17.41
N TYR A 197 -1.65 8.94 -16.83
CA TYR A 197 -1.53 8.80 -15.38
C TYR A 197 -0.20 9.36 -14.86
N ILE A 198 0.88 9.22 -15.62
CA ILE A 198 2.16 9.85 -15.29
C ILE A 198 2.04 11.38 -15.29
N ASP A 199 1.39 11.97 -16.30
CA ASP A 199 1.18 13.42 -16.36
C ASP A 199 0.41 13.91 -15.12
N ARG A 200 -0.67 13.23 -14.75
CA ARG A 200 -1.45 13.54 -13.54
C ARG A 200 -0.64 13.38 -12.26
N MET A 201 0.21 12.35 -12.19
CA MET A 201 1.06 12.15 -11.01
C MET A 201 2.08 13.29 -10.88
N MET A 202 2.68 13.74 -11.98
CA MET A 202 3.64 14.86 -11.98
C MET A 202 3.01 16.19 -11.57
N GLU A 203 1.70 16.37 -11.80
CA GLU A 203 0.95 17.53 -11.31
C GLU A 203 0.64 17.45 -9.81
N ASN A 204 0.70 16.26 -9.20
CA ASN A 204 0.38 16.03 -7.81
C ASN A 204 1.57 16.30 -6.87
N THR A 205 2.00 17.56 -6.83
CA THR A 205 3.16 17.99 -6.04
C THR A 205 3.07 17.64 -4.56
N SER A 206 1.85 17.63 -4.00
CA SER A 206 1.63 17.26 -2.60
C SER A 206 1.95 15.80 -2.31
N LYS A 207 1.72 14.90 -3.27
CA LYS A 207 2.07 13.49 -3.16
C LYS A 207 3.55 13.25 -3.44
N LEU A 208 4.10 13.89 -4.47
CA LEU A 208 5.55 13.81 -4.74
C LEU A 208 6.36 14.26 -3.53
N ALA A 209 5.93 15.30 -2.83
CA ALA A 209 6.57 15.81 -1.61
C ALA A 209 6.49 14.87 -0.38
N THR A 210 5.80 13.73 -0.46
CA THR A 210 5.83 12.71 0.62
C THR A 210 7.09 11.84 0.58
N CYS A 211 7.78 11.80 -0.55
CA CYS A 211 9.09 11.16 -0.67
C CYS A 211 10.18 12.06 -0.08
N PRO A 212 11.18 11.53 0.65
CA PRO A 212 12.24 12.35 1.26
C PRO A 212 13.27 12.90 0.29
N PHE A 213 13.15 12.60 -1.00
CA PHE A 213 13.95 13.13 -2.10
C PHE A 213 13.06 13.42 -3.31
N GLU A 214 13.56 14.24 -4.21
CA GLU A 214 12.84 14.59 -5.43
C GLU A 214 12.69 13.37 -6.34
N LEU A 215 11.43 13.12 -6.76
CA LEU A 215 11.11 12.11 -7.76
C LEU A 215 10.93 12.79 -9.11
N THR A 216 11.70 12.35 -10.08
CA THR A 216 11.62 12.83 -11.47
C THR A 216 10.50 12.12 -12.23
N ARG A 217 10.16 12.66 -13.41
CA ARG A 217 9.25 11.98 -14.34
C ARG A 217 9.81 10.59 -14.74
N GLU A 218 11.11 10.47 -14.94
CA GLU A 218 11.76 9.21 -15.30
C GLU A 218 11.60 8.15 -14.20
N ASP A 219 11.67 8.55 -12.94
CA ASP A 219 11.41 7.66 -11.79
C ASP A 219 9.97 7.13 -11.81
N ILE A 220 8.98 8.00 -12.07
CA ILE A 220 7.58 7.58 -12.18
C ILE A 220 7.37 6.67 -13.40
N GLU A 221 7.97 6.96 -14.54
CA GLU A 221 7.96 6.10 -15.73
C GLU A 221 8.58 4.72 -15.45
N LYS A 222 9.68 4.69 -14.70
CA LYS A 222 10.32 3.44 -14.26
C LYS A 222 9.40 2.63 -13.36
N ILE A 223 8.73 3.26 -12.38
CA ILE A 223 7.76 2.59 -11.52
C ILE A 223 6.63 1.97 -12.35
N TYR A 224 6.05 2.69 -13.30
CA TYR A 224 5.00 2.12 -14.18
C TYR A 224 5.52 0.95 -15.00
N ARG A 225 6.67 1.10 -15.66
CA ARG A 225 7.26 0.07 -16.54
C ARG A 225 7.53 -1.25 -15.81
N GLU A 226 7.92 -1.18 -14.54
CA GLU A 226 8.20 -2.37 -13.72
C GLU A 226 6.95 -2.97 -13.08
N SER A 227 5.84 -2.23 -13.03
CA SER A 227 4.62 -2.60 -12.29
C SER A 227 3.51 -3.17 -13.16
N ILE A 228 3.47 -2.83 -14.44
CA ILE A 228 2.35 -3.14 -15.33
C ILE A 228 2.81 -3.73 -16.65
N VAL A 229 1.88 -4.37 -17.35
CA VAL A 229 2.04 -4.78 -18.77
C VAL A 229 1.48 -3.67 -19.65
N VAL A 230 2.29 -3.14 -20.56
CA VAL A 230 1.86 -2.13 -21.53
C VAL A 230 1.40 -2.82 -22.81
N GLU A 231 0.15 -2.54 -23.25
CA GLU A 231 -0.47 -3.03 -24.48
C GLU A 231 -0.43 -1.98 -25.61
#